data_122ad7e777aff73f3a5ddee44d628110
#
_entry.id   122ad7e777aff73f3a5ddee44d628110
#
_cell.length_a   1.000
_cell.length_b   1.000
_cell.length_c   1.000
_cell.angle_alpha   90.00
_cell.angle_beta   90.00
_cell.angle_gamma   90.00
#
_symmetry.space_group_name_H-M   'P 1'
#
loop_
_entity.id
_entity.type
_entity.pdbx_description
1 polymer ?
#
loop_
_entity_poly.entity_id
_entity_poly.type
_entity_poly.pdbx_seq_one_letter_code
_entity_poly.pdbx_strand_id
1 'polypeptide(L)'
;IAVFVSERDDRAHWIEAGRCFQRFALQATAMGVRSAHLNQPVELAALRPAFGAFLGITSGRPDLVIRFGRGPAMPRSLRRPLDAVLT
;
A
#
# COMPACT_ATOMS: atom_id res chain seq x y z
N ILE A 1 -8.80 5.46 -5.89
CA ILE A 1 -8.30 4.37 -5.02
C ILE A 1 -7.72 3.27 -5.90
N ALA A 2 -6.58 2.74 -5.52
CA ALA A 2 -5.97 1.56 -6.11
C ALA A 2 -5.99 0.42 -5.09
N VAL A 3 -6.34 -0.77 -5.55
CA VAL A 3 -6.30 -1.98 -4.73
C VAL A 3 -5.36 -2.98 -5.42
N PHE A 4 -4.38 -3.47 -4.67
CA PHE A 4 -3.44 -4.47 -5.15
C PHE A 4 -3.92 -5.84 -4.69
N VAL A 5 -4.14 -6.72 -5.64
CA VAL A 5 -4.73 -8.04 -5.43
C VAL A 5 -3.73 -9.11 -5.85
N SER A 6 -3.44 -10.06 -4.97
CA SER A 6 -2.65 -11.23 -5.32
C SER A 6 -3.53 -12.49 -5.40
N GLU A 7 -3.05 -13.49 -6.14
CA GLU A 7 -3.78 -14.75 -6.32
C GLU A 7 -3.71 -15.63 -5.08
N ARG A 8 -2.62 -15.54 -4.32
CA ARG A 8 -2.34 -16.45 -3.20
C ARG A 8 -1.84 -15.68 -1.99
N ASP A 9 -2.06 -16.28 -0.83
CA ASP A 9 -1.57 -15.79 0.46
C ASP A 9 -0.27 -16.48 0.83
N ASP A 10 0.83 -16.09 0.18
CA ASP A 10 2.18 -16.58 0.45
C ASP A 10 3.23 -15.49 0.31
N ARG A 11 4.44 -15.77 0.78
CA ARG A 11 5.54 -14.77 0.80
C ARG A 11 5.90 -14.24 -0.58
N ALA A 12 5.85 -15.07 -1.62
CA ALA A 12 6.19 -14.64 -2.98
C ALA A 12 5.18 -13.60 -3.48
N HIS A 13 3.91 -13.83 -3.24
CA HIS A 13 2.85 -12.89 -3.62
C HIS A 13 2.85 -11.62 -2.77
N TRP A 14 3.20 -11.69 -1.49
CA TRP A 14 3.37 -10.48 -0.66
C TRP A 14 4.48 -9.58 -1.17
N ILE A 15 5.62 -10.18 -1.55
CA ILE A 15 6.74 -9.45 -2.14
C ILE A 15 6.33 -8.83 -3.47
N GLU A 16 5.62 -9.57 -4.31
CA GLU A 16 5.19 -9.07 -5.61
C GLU A 16 4.18 -7.93 -5.49
N ALA A 17 3.25 -8.01 -4.53
CA ALA A 17 2.34 -6.90 -4.23
C ALA A 17 3.11 -5.64 -3.81
N GLY A 18 4.14 -5.78 -2.98
CA GLY A 18 5.02 -4.68 -2.59
C GLY A 18 5.80 -4.09 -3.78
N ARG A 19 6.29 -4.93 -4.68
CA ARG A 19 6.98 -4.49 -5.91
C ARG A 19 6.03 -3.73 -6.83
N CYS A 20 4.82 -4.21 -7.02
CA CYS A 20 3.77 -3.52 -7.79
C CYS A 20 3.47 -2.15 -7.18
N PHE A 21 3.27 -2.09 -5.87
CA PHE A 21 3.05 -0.82 -5.18
C PHE A 21 4.23 0.15 -5.35
N GLN A 22 5.47 -0.33 -5.23
CA GLN A 22 6.64 0.53 -5.40
C GLN A 22 6.70 1.15 -6.80
N ARG A 23 6.41 0.40 -7.84
CA ARG A 23 6.33 0.93 -9.21
C ARG A 23 5.22 1.98 -9.35
N PHE A 24 4.05 1.69 -8.78
CA PHE A 24 2.93 2.63 -8.75
C PHE A 24 3.34 3.93 -8.04
N ALA A 25 3.95 3.83 -6.86
CA ALA A 25 4.34 4.99 -6.05
C ALA A 25 5.39 5.86 -6.75
N LEU A 26 6.38 5.25 -7.39
CA LEU A 26 7.40 5.97 -8.15
C LEU A 26 6.79 6.71 -9.36
N GLN A 27 5.91 6.05 -10.10
CA GLN A 27 5.23 6.68 -11.24
C GLN A 27 4.31 7.82 -10.78
N ALA A 28 3.54 7.60 -9.70
CA ALA A 28 2.69 8.62 -9.12
C ALA A 28 3.51 9.85 -8.68
N THR A 29 4.64 9.62 -8.03
CA THR A 29 5.55 10.70 -7.61
C THR A 29 6.08 11.48 -8.82
N ALA A 30 6.49 10.80 -9.89
CA ALA A 30 6.94 11.44 -11.12
C ALA A 30 5.86 12.34 -11.76
N MET A 31 4.59 11.98 -11.58
CA MET A 31 3.44 12.74 -12.06
C MET A 31 2.95 13.82 -11.09
N GLY A 32 3.61 14.01 -9.96
CA GLY A 32 3.17 14.94 -8.91
C GLY A 32 1.91 14.47 -8.17
N VAL A 33 1.60 13.19 -8.24
CA VAL A 33 0.47 12.56 -7.54
C VAL A 33 0.98 11.98 -6.23
N ARG A 34 0.21 12.19 -5.17
CA ARG A 34 0.51 11.70 -3.82
C ARG A 34 -0.37 10.51 -3.48
N SER A 35 0.10 9.71 -2.55
CA SER A 35 -0.61 8.52 -2.12
C SER A 35 -0.62 8.40 -0.60
N ALA A 36 -1.64 7.72 -0.09
CA ALA A 36 -1.77 7.39 1.33
C ALA A 36 -2.39 5.99 1.46
N HIS A 37 -1.92 5.23 2.42
CA HIS A 37 -2.46 3.90 2.72
C HIS A 37 -3.82 3.98 3.40
N LEU A 38 -4.76 3.14 2.98
CA LEU A 38 -6.06 2.91 3.61
C LEU A 38 -6.21 1.40 3.91
N ASN A 39 -5.23 0.83 4.59
CA ASN A 39 -5.08 -0.61 4.70
C ASN A 39 -5.94 -1.27 5.78
N GLN A 40 -6.72 -0.53 6.56
CA GLN A 40 -7.57 -1.09 7.61
C GLN A 40 -8.39 -2.32 7.14
N PRO A 41 -9.08 -2.26 5.98
CA PRO A 41 -9.87 -3.40 5.49
C PRO A 41 -9.06 -4.64 5.15
N VAL A 42 -7.75 -4.52 4.93
CA VAL A 42 -6.86 -5.64 4.59
C VAL A 42 -5.93 -6.04 5.73
N GLU A 43 -5.72 -5.17 6.71
CA GLU A 43 -4.94 -5.47 7.93
C GLU A 43 -5.73 -6.33 8.91
N LEU A 44 -7.03 -6.05 9.06
CA LEU A 44 -7.90 -6.82 9.93
C LEU A 44 -8.44 -8.04 9.17
N ALA A 45 -8.01 -9.22 9.57
CA ALA A 45 -8.38 -10.48 8.94
C ALA A 45 -9.92 -10.66 8.83
N ALA A 46 -10.65 -10.18 9.84
CA ALA A 46 -12.12 -10.26 9.86
C ALA A 46 -12.80 -9.39 8.78
N LEU A 47 -12.16 -8.30 8.35
CA LEU A 47 -12.75 -7.36 7.38
C LEU A 47 -12.41 -7.70 5.94
N ARG A 48 -11.29 -8.38 5.71
CA ARG A 48 -10.79 -8.64 4.35
C ARG A 48 -11.76 -9.41 3.46
N PRO A 49 -12.45 -10.49 3.93
CA PRO A 49 -13.41 -11.21 3.09
C PRO A 49 -14.59 -10.33 2.65
N ALA A 50 -15.15 -9.56 3.56
CA ALA A 50 -16.26 -8.65 3.26
C ALA A 50 -15.84 -7.55 2.28
N PHE A 51 -14.63 -7.02 2.44
CA PHE A 51 -14.05 -6.03 1.54
C PHE A 51 -13.80 -6.62 0.14
N GLY A 52 -13.25 -7.83 0.05
CA GLY A 52 -13.08 -8.54 -1.21
C GLY A 52 -14.41 -8.75 -1.93
N ALA A 53 -15.45 -9.18 -1.23
CA ALA A 53 -16.79 -9.34 -1.77
C ALA A 53 -17.36 -8.01 -2.27
N PHE A 54 -17.20 -6.93 -1.51
CA PHE A 54 -17.62 -5.59 -1.90
C PHE A 54 -16.97 -5.13 -3.21
N LEU A 55 -15.70 -5.46 -3.42
CA LEU A 55 -14.96 -5.14 -4.64
C LEU A 55 -15.28 -6.07 -5.82
N GLY A 56 -16.06 -7.13 -5.60
CA GLY A 56 -16.36 -8.13 -6.64
C GLY A 56 -15.19 -9.06 -6.95
N ILE A 57 -14.24 -9.21 -6.02
CA ILE A 57 -13.11 -10.13 -6.19
C ILE A 57 -13.60 -11.56 -5.95
N THR A 58 -13.62 -12.37 -7.02
CA THR A 58 -14.07 -13.77 -6.97
C THR A 58 -12.92 -14.74 -6.74
N SER A 59 -11.70 -14.36 -7.13
CA SER A 59 -10.48 -15.12 -6.84
C SER A 59 -9.38 -14.13 -6.50
N GLY A 60 -8.51 -14.51 -5.56
CA GLY A 60 -7.45 -13.64 -5.12
C GLY A 60 -7.78 -12.94 -3.79
N ARG A 61 -6.83 -12.14 -3.35
CA ARG A 61 -6.80 -11.53 -2.03
C ARG A 61 -6.39 -10.07 -2.16
N PRO A 62 -7.16 -9.10 -1.64
CA PRO A 62 -6.71 -7.72 -1.56
C PRO A 62 -5.60 -7.59 -0.50
N ASP A 63 -4.45 -7.06 -0.90
CA ASP A 63 -3.27 -6.92 -0.04
C ASP A 63 -3.02 -5.48 0.40
N LEU A 64 -3.23 -4.53 -0.50
CA LEU A 64 -2.98 -3.10 -0.23
C LEU A 64 -4.12 -2.27 -0.80
N VAL A 65 -4.50 -1.23 -0.07
CA VAL A 65 -5.49 -0.23 -0.49
C VAL A 65 -4.86 1.15 -0.39
N ILE A 66 -4.79 1.84 -1.51
CA ILE A 66 -4.09 3.12 -1.63
C ILE A 66 -5.07 4.18 -2.14
N ARG A 67 -5.19 5.27 -1.40
CA ARG A 67 -5.78 6.51 -1.90
C ARG A 67 -4.69 7.31 -2.61
N PHE A 68 -4.98 7.86 -3.76
CA PHE A 68 -4.05 8.70 -4.50
C PHE A 68 -4.77 9.89 -5.12
N GLY A 69 -4.02 10.96 -5.36
CA GLY A 69 -4.55 12.19 -5.94
C GLY A 69 -3.58 13.35 -5.77
N ARG A 70 -4.01 14.52 -6.17
CA ARG A 70 -3.25 15.75 -5.98
C ARG A 70 -3.55 16.34 -4.60
N GLY A 71 -2.52 16.86 -3.96
CA GLY A 71 -2.64 17.46 -2.64
C GLY A 71 -1.36 18.19 -2.22
N PRO A 72 -1.36 18.90 -1.08
CA PRO A 72 -0.18 19.56 -0.58
C PRO A 72 0.93 18.57 -0.21
N ALA A 73 2.18 19.05 -0.24
CA ALA A 73 3.30 18.26 0.25
C ALA A 73 3.16 18.06 1.77
N MET A 74 3.26 16.82 2.19
CA MET A 74 3.33 16.51 3.62
C MET A 74 4.76 16.74 4.13
N PRO A 75 4.92 17.18 5.40
CA PRO A 75 6.25 17.31 5.99
C PRO A 75 6.96 15.96 6.01
N ARG A 76 8.28 15.99 5.84
CA ARG A 76 9.11 14.79 5.93
C ARG A 76 9.26 14.38 7.38
N SER A 77 9.32 13.08 7.62
CA SER A 77 9.69 12.57 8.95
C SER A 77 11.09 13.03 9.34
N LEU A 78 11.22 13.48 10.57
CA LEU A 78 12.52 13.82 11.13
C LEU A 78 13.36 12.54 11.27
N ARG A 79 14.65 12.67 11.01
CA ARG A 79 15.62 11.59 11.23
C ARG A 79 16.38 11.86 12.51
N ARG A 80 16.69 10.82 13.25
CA ARG A 80 17.60 10.93 14.38
C ARG A 80 19.00 11.32 13.88
N PRO A 81 19.76 12.11 14.65
CA PRO A 81 21.16 12.38 14.33
C PRO A 81 21.94 11.08 14.19
N LEU A 82 23.01 11.09 13.39
CA LEU A 82 23.80 9.90 13.10
C LEU A 82 24.41 9.30 14.37
N ASP A 83 24.93 10.15 15.26
CA ASP A 83 25.52 9.77 16.55
C ASP A 83 24.52 9.09 17.50
N ALA A 84 23.22 9.39 17.36
CA ALA A 84 22.17 8.75 18.16
C ALA A 84 21.83 7.32 17.68
N VAL A 85 22.31 6.90 16.53
CA VAL A 85 22.02 5.57 15.94
C VAL A 85 23.27 4.73 15.69
N LEU A 86 24.44 5.32 15.76
CA LEU A 86 25.72 4.59 15.74
C LEU A 86 26.12 4.20 17.18
N THR A 87 26.49 2.96 17.32
CA THR A 87 27.00 2.42 18.59
C THR A 87 28.49 2.19 18.50
#